data_27c9144f3feac73d48a88cc4b6803da9
#
_entry.id   27c9144f3feac73d48a88cc4b6803da9
#
_cell.length_a   1.000
_cell.length_b   1.000
_cell.length_c   1.000
_cell.angle_alpha   90.00
_cell.angle_beta   90.00
_cell.angle_gamma   90.00
#
_symmetry.space_group_name_H-M   'P 1'
#
loop_
_entity.id
_entity.type
_entity.pdbx_description
1 polymer ?
#
loop_
_entity_poly.entity_id
_entity_poly.type
_entity_poly.pdbx_seq_one_letter_code
_entity_poly.pdbx_strand_id
1 'polypeptide(L)'
;MRRVIYVDSGPVSDGHIPRPDLPADVVEIDLPPLDEMDAMGASLDGLDDNARQRFQDWALPHPAGTLREPIPLRDPRRNDTPATMICCSITSDTVRQLAAAGSDMFAPVAQLNHVTFVDLPTGHWPMWSRPIDLADAISAAARD
;
A
#
# COMPACT_ATOMS: atom_id res chain seq x y z
N MET A 1 15.58 12.88 -3.30
CA MET A 1 15.06 11.50 -3.50
C MET A 1 15.04 11.25 -5.00
N ARG A 2 15.47 10.09 -5.48
CA ARG A 2 15.50 9.80 -6.93
C ARG A 2 14.18 9.24 -7.43
N ARG A 3 13.54 8.35 -6.64
CA ARG A 3 12.29 7.69 -6.99
C ARG A 3 11.58 7.19 -5.73
N VAL A 4 10.25 7.11 -5.77
CA VAL A 4 9.42 6.39 -4.80
C VAL A 4 8.92 5.11 -5.45
N ILE A 5 8.97 4.00 -4.74
CA ILE A 5 8.38 2.73 -5.20
C ILE A 5 7.27 2.36 -4.23
N TYR A 6 6.04 2.33 -4.75
CA TYR A 6 4.85 1.87 -4.03
C TYR A 6 4.64 0.39 -4.36
N VAL A 7 4.58 -0.44 -3.35
CA VAL A 7 4.31 -1.87 -3.51
C VAL A 7 2.92 -2.16 -2.98
N ASP A 8 2.02 -2.51 -3.87
CA ASP A 8 0.58 -2.71 -3.63
C ASP A 8 -0.04 -1.65 -2.72
N SER A 9 0.39 -0.42 -2.93
CA SER A 9 0.05 0.76 -2.14
C SER A 9 0.10 2.00 -3.02
N GLY A 10 -0.22 3.17 -2.48
CA GLY A 10 -0.18 4.41 -3.26
C GLY A 10 0.02 5.65 -2.40
N PRO A 11 0.15 6.82 -3.05
CA PRO A 11 0.20 8.09 -2.36
C PRO A 11 -1.13 8.39 -1.67
N VAL A 12 -1.07 9.17 -0.60
CA VAL A 12 -2.25 9.70 0.10
C VAL A 12 -2.35 11.22 -0.07
N SER A 13 -3.53 11.77 0.16
CA SER A 13 -3.77 13.22 0.15
C SER A 13 -3.12 13.90 1.37
N ASP A 14 -2.81 15.19 1.26
CA ASP A 14 -2.44 16.00 2.41
C ASP A 14 -3.58 15.99 3.45
N GLY A 15 -3.22 15.80 4.71
CA GLY A 15 -4.18 15.72 5.81
C GLY A 15 -4.95 14.40 5.90
N HIS A 16 -4.60 13.38 5.11
CA HIS A 16 -5.22 12.06 5.23
C HIS A 16 -5.07 11.49 6.65
N ILE A 17 -6.17 10.98 7.20
CA ILE A 17 -6.22 10.28 8.48
C ILE A 17 -6.66 8.85 8.21
N PRO A 18 -5.80 7.84 8.43
CA PRO A 18 -6.12 6.45 8.11
C PRO A 18 -7.34 5.89 8.87
N ARG A 19 -7.47 6.24 10.14
CA ARG A 19 -8.56 5.78 11.02
C ARG A 19 -9.10 6.93 11.87
N PRO A 20 -9.91 7.84 11.30
CA PRO A 20 -10.42 9.00 12.01
C PRO A 20 -11.43 8.64 13.13
N ASP A 21 -12.04 7.47 13.03
CA ASP A 21 -13.02 6.91 13.95
C ASP A 21 -12.40 6.18 15.16
N LEU A 22 -11.06 6.01 15.17
CA LEU A 22 -10.38 5.25 16.19
C LEU A 22 -10.41 5.98 17.54
N PRO A 23 -10.93 5.37 18.64
CA PRO A 23 -11.05 6.01 19.94
C PRO A 23 -9.69 6.51 20.49
N ALA A 24 -9.72 7.62 21.21
CA ALA A 24 -8.50 8.28 21.72
C ALA A 24 -7.77 7.46 22.80
N ASP A 25 -8.47 6.61 23.51
CA ASP A 25 -7.96 5.72 24.56
C ASP A 25 -7.34 4.43 24.03
N VAL A 26 -7.53 4.10 22.74
CA VAL A 26 -6.84 2.98 22.11
C VAL A 26 -5.38 3.34 21.87
N VAL A 27 -4.46 2.57 22.47
CA VAL A 27 -3.00 2.81 22.38
C VAL A 27 -2.38 2.03 21.24
N GLU A 28 -2.82 0.81 21.05
CA GLU A 28 -2.30 -0.14 20.06
C GLU A 28 -3.45 -0.86 19.36
N ILE A 29 -3.20 -1.35 18.15
CA ILE A 29 -4.11 -2.18 17.37
C ILE A 29 -3.37 -3.44 16.98
N ASP A 30 -3.92 -4.58 17.37
CA ASP A 30 -3.43 -5.88 16.94
C ASP A 30 -3.74 -6.13 15.46
N LEU A 31 -3.00 -7.07 14.86
CA LEU A 31 -3.33 -7.55 13.53
C LEU A 31 -4.75 -8.16 13.56
N PRO A 32 -5.67 -7.71 12.69
CA PRO A 32 -6.98 -8.35 12.57
C PRO A 32 -6.85 -9.82 12.15
N PRO A 33 -7.85 -10.66 12.44
CA PRO A 33 -7.94 -11.99 11.86
C PRO A 33 -7.78 -11.97 10.33
N LEU A 34 -7.08 -12.94 9.77
CA LEU A 34 -6.75 -12.94 8.34
C LEU A 34 -7.98 -12.96 7.43
N ASP A 35 -9.05 -13.64 7.85
CA ASP A 35 -10.32 -13.66 7.14
C ASP A 35 -11.01 -12.29 7.14
N GLU A 36 -10.90 -11.52 8.20
CA GLU A 36 -11.37 -10.13 8.24
C GLU A 36 -10.55 -9.24 7.32
N MET A 37 -9.22 -9.42 7.28
CA MET A 37 -8.34 -8.66 6.39
C MET A 37 -8.68 -8.93 4.91
N ASP A 38 -8.89 -10.19 4.54
CA ASP A 38 -9.29 -10.57 3.19
C ASP A 38 -10.66 -9.98 2.82
N ALA A 39 -11.62 -10.03 3.74
CA ALA A 39 -12.93 -9.41 3.56
C ALA A 39 -12.87 -7.88 3.40
N MET A 40 -11.87 -7.21 3.97
CA MET A 40 -11.61 -5.78 3.78
C MET A 40 -10.84 -5.46 2.49
N GLY A 41 -10.53 -6.46 1.67
CA GLY A 41 -9.84 -6.29 0.39
C GLY A 41 -8.32 -6.42 0.45
N ALA A 42 -7.76 -6.80 1.61
CA ALA A 42 -6.35 -7.11 1.75
C ALA A 42 -6.12 -8.59 1.36
N SER A 43 -6.09 -8.85 0.05
CA SER A 43 -6.01 -10.21 -0.51
C SER A 43 -4.85 -11.03 0.03
N LEU A 44 -5.14 -12.26 0.46
CA LEU A 44 -4.17 -13.25 0.94
C LEU A 44 -3.67 -14.19 -0.17
N ASP A 45 -3.96 -13.89 -1.42
CA ASP A 45 -3.57 -14.72 -2.56
C ASP A 45 -2.07 -15.00 -2.61
N GLY A 46 -1.71 -16.26 -2.84
CA GLY A 46 -0.31 -16.70 -2.89
C GLY A 46 0.34 -16.95 -1.53
N LEU A 47 -0.36 -16.73 -0.41
CA LEU A 47 0.10 -17.15 0.91
C LEU A 47 -0.38 -18.58 1.20
N ASP A 48 0.56 -19.50 1.38
CA ASP A 48 0.27 -20.83 1.92
C ASP A 48 -0.01 -20.79 3.44
N ASP A 49 -0.45 -21.91 4.00
CA ASP A 49 -0.80 -21.98 5.42
C ASP A 49 0.39 -21.67 6.35
N ASN A 50 1.61 -22.03 5.96
CA ASN A 50 2.80 -21.74 6.73
C ASN A 50 3.12 -20.24 6.71
N ALA A 51 3.02 -19.60 5.54
CA ALA A 51 3.20 -18.16 5.42
C ALA A 51 2.13 -17.40 6.23
N ARG A 52 0.86 -17.83 6.19
CA ARG A 52 -0.24 -17.26 6.98
C ARG A 52 0.01 -17.38 8.48
N GLN A 53 0.43 -18.57 8.95
CA GLN A 53 0.75 -18.79 10.36
C GLN A 53 1.91 -17.90 10.81
N ARG A 54 3.01 -17.87 10.04
CA ARG A 54 4.16 -17.01 10.35
C ARG A 54 3.79 -15.52 10.36
N PHE A 55 2.93 -15.09 9.46
CA PHE A 55 2.47 -13.71 9.40
C PHE A 55 1.74 -13.34 10.69
N GLN A 56 0.86 -14.20 11.21
CA GLN A 56 0.18 -14.00 12.48
C GLN A 56 1.15 -14.05 13.69
N ASP A 57 2.06 -15.04 13.71
CA ASP A 57 2.99 -15.23 14.83
C ASP A 57 3.99 -14.07 14.98
N TRP A 58 4.32 -13.38 13.87
CA TRP A 58 5.30 -12.30 13.85
C TRP A 58 4.68 -10.91 13.84
N ALA A 59 3.37 -10.82 13.81
CA ALA A 59 2.67 -9.56 13.87
C ALA A 59 2.96 -8.85 15.20
N LEU A 60 3.27 -7.58 15.11
CA LEU A 60 3.41 -6.70 16.27
C LEU A 60 2.24 -5.72 16.30
N PRO A 61 1.74 -5.36 17.48
CA PRO A 61 0.73 -4.33 17.59
C PRO A 61 1.18 -3.01 16.95
N HIS A 62 0.25 -2.35 16.25
CA HIS A 62 0.52 -1.07 15.58
C HIS A 62 0.13 0.09 16.50
N PRO A 63 1.01 1.11 16.69
CA PRO A 63 0.69 2.28 17.51
C PRO A 63 -0.52 3.04 16.95
N ALA A 64 -1.61 3.12 17.71
CA ALA A 64 -2.87 3.70 17.27
C ALA A 64 -2.78 5.20 16.95
N GLY A 65 -1.85 5.93 17.58
CA GLY A 65 -1.61 7.35 17.33
C GLY A 65 -1.31 7.66 15.87
N THR A 66 -0.52 6.84 15.20
CA THR A 66 -0.14 7.02 13.78
C THR A 66 -1.32 6.89 12.81
N LEU A 67 -2.39 6.23 13.24
CA LEU A 67 -3.60 6.04 12.44
C LEU A 67 -4.66 7.13 12.67
N ARG A 68 -4.54 7.90 13.76
CA ARG A 68 -5.47 8.99 14.11
C ARG A 68 -4.99 10.36 13.70
N GLU A 69 -3.69 10.51 13.48
CA GLU A 69 -3.11 11.82 13.18
C GLU A 69 -3.14 12.10 11.66
N PRO A 70 -3.41 13.35 11.27
CA PRO A 70 -3.34 13.74 9.87
C PRO A 70 -1.90 13.68 9.37
N ILE A 71 -1.71 13.12 8.18
CA ILE A 71 -0.41 13.04 7.52
C ILE A 71 -0.13 14.39 6.82
N PRO A 72 0.83 15.21 7.29
CA PRO A 72 1.12 16.51 6.69
C PRO A 72 1.99 16.35 5.43
N LEU A 73 1.39 16.48 4.26
CA LEU A 73 2.03 16.37 2.94
C LEU A 73 1.91 17.67 2.14
N ARG A 74 2.30 18.80 2.76
CA ARG A 74 2.03 20.16 2.26
C ARG A 74 2.86 20.57 1.04
N ASP A 75 3.98 19.89 0.75
CA ASP A 75 4.83 20.25 -0.38
C ASP A 75 4.34 19.59 -1.68
N PRO A 76 3.76 20.35 -2.63
CA PRO A 76 3.25 19.79 -3.88
C PRO A 76 4.35 19.23 -4.78
N ARG A 77 5.63 19.62 -4.59
CA ARG A 77 6.77 19.09 -5.36
C ARG A 77 6.97 17.58 -5.16
N ARG A 78 6.35 17.00 -4.14
CA ARG A 78 6.31 15.54 -3.97
C ARG A 78 5.74 14.82 -5.21
N ASN A 79 4.81 15.46 -5.92
CA ASN A 79 4.18 14.91 -7.10
C ASN A 79 5.10 14.90 -8.33
N ASP A 80 6.19 15.67 -8.31
CA ASP A 80 7.23 15.70 -9.34
C ASP A 80 8.29 14.60 -9.14
N THR A 81 8.30 13.96 -7.98
CA THR A 81 9.22 12.84 -7.73
C THR A 81 8.79 11.64 -8.57
N PRO A 82 9.67 11.10 -9.44
CA PRO A 82 9.36 9.90 -10.20
C PRO A 82 8.88 8.77 -9.28
N ALA A 83 7.82 8.09 -9.68
CA ALA A 83 7.22 7.01 -8.91
C ALA A 83 7.07 5.75 -9.76
N THR A 84 7.21 4.59 -9.13
CA THR A 84 6.81 3.30 -9.70
C THR A 84 5.79 2.67 -8.79
N MET A 85 4.65 2.25 -9.34
CA MET A 85 3.62 1.50 -8.64
C MET A 85 3.71 0.04 -9.07
N ILE A 86 4.07 -0.85 -8.16
CA ILE A 86 4.02 -2.30 -8.34
C ILE A 86 2.66 -2.76 -7.86
N CYS A 87 1.78 -3.05 -8.81
CA CYS A 87 0.40 -3.44 -8.59
C CYS A 87 0.31 -4.95 -8.41
N CYS A 88 -0.24 -5.42 -7.28
CA CYS A 88 -0.28 -6.83 -6.93
C CYS A 88 -1.71 -7.36 -6.81
N SER A 89 -2.45 -6.94 -5.76
CA SER A 89 -3.82 -7.38 -5.49
C SER A 89 -4.85 -6.78 -6.46
N ILE A 90 -4.53 -5.63 -7.05
CA ILE A 90 -5.32 -5.01 -8.13
C ILE A 90 -4.40 -4.66 -9.30
N THR A 91 -4.94 -4.71 -10.51
CA THR A 91 -4.17 -4.42 -11.73
C THR A 91 -3.89 -2.94 -11.90
N SER A 92 -2.81 -2.62 -12.62
CA SER A 92 -2.48 -1.24 -12.98
C SER A 92 -3.60 -0.55 -13.76
N ASP A 93 -4.34 -1.28 -14.59
CA ASP A 93 -5.48 -0.74 -15.33
C ASP A 93 -6.62 -0.36 -14.38
N THR A 94 -6.91 -1.19 -13.37
CA THR A 94 -7.90 -0.87 -12.34
C THR A 94 -7.49 0.37 -11.56
N VAL A 95 -6.21 0.47 -11.14
CA VAL A 95 -5.69 1.65 -10.45
C VAL A 95 -5.89 2.92 -11.29
N ARG A 96 -5.54 2.87 -12.59
CA ARG A 96 -5.73 4.02 -13.50
C ARG A 96 -7.19 4.41 -13.65
N GLN A 97 -8.09 3.44 -13.80
CA GLN A 97 -9.52 3.70 -13.92
C GLN A 97 -10.09 4.36 -12.66
N LEU A 98 -9.74 3.85 -11.47
CA LEU A 98 -10.20 4.40 -10.20
C LEU A 98 -9.62 5.79 -9.94
N ALA A 99 -8.36 6.03 -10.31
CA ALA A 99 -7.72 7.35 -10.21
C ALA A 99 -8.41 8.35 -11.14
N ALA A 100 -8.70 7.98 -12.39
CA ALA A 100 -9.40 8.82 -13.36
C ALA A 100 -10.86 9.10 -12.96
N ALA A 101 -11.50 8.16 -12.27
CA ALA A 101 -12.85 8.32 -11.72
C ALA A 101 -12.89 9.18 -10.44
N GLY A 102 -11.74 9.59 -9.91
CA GLY A 102 -11.66 10.41 -8.69
C GLY A 102 -12.01 9.65 -7.42
N SER A 103 -11.86 8.32 -7.40
CA SER A 103 -12.04 7.53 -6.18
C SER A 103 -11.10 8.01 -5.08
N ASP A 104 -11.60 8.32 -3.89
CA ASP A 104 -10.85 8.96 -2.79
C ASP A 104 -9.50 8.31 -2.51
N MET A 105 -9.45 6.98 -2.50
CA MET A 105 -8.22 6.21 -2.27
C MET A 105 -7.20 6.35 -3.41
N PHE A 106 -7.67 6.52 -4.66
CA PHE A 106 -6.81 6.52 -5.85
C PHE A 106 -6.64 7.91 -6.48
N ALA A 107 -7.44 8.90 -6.09
CA ALA A 107 -7.32 10.27 -6.60
C ALA A 107 -5.90 10.86 -6.49
N PRO A 108 -5.12 10.61 -5.42
CA PRO A 108 -3.74 11.09 -5.34
C PRO A 108 -2.80 10.51 -6.40
N VAL A 109 -3.11 9.33 -6.96
CA VAL A 109 -2.31 8.73 -8.05
C VAL A 109 -2.39 9.60 -9.32
N ALA A 110 -3.58 10.18 -9.60
CA ALA A 110 -3.77 11.08 -10.74
C ALA A 110 -2.98 12.40 -10.63
N GLN A 111 -2.48 12.73 -9.44
CA GLN A 111 -1.66 13.92 -9.19
C GLN A 111 -0.16 13.69 -9.45
N LEU A 112 0.28 12.44 -9.60
CA LEU A 112 1.68 12.13 -9.88
C LEU A 112 2.04 12.50 -11.31
N ASN A 113 3.05 13.36 -11.50
CA ASN A 113 3.48 13.83 -12.82
C ASN A 113 4.32 12.79 -13.58
N HIS A 114 5.00 11.89 -12.86
CA HIS A 114 5.91 10.89 -13.41
C HIS A 114 5.70 9.54 -12.76
N VAL A 115 4.71 8.78 -13.22
CA VAL A 115 4.38 7.46 -12.68
C VAL A 115 4.53 6.35 -13.71
N THR A 116 5.24 5.29 -13.32
CA THR A 116 5.35 4.03 -14.06
C THR A 116 4.58 2.94 -13.32
N PHE A 117 3.90 2.07 -14.04
CA PHE A 117 3.16 0.95 -13.45
C PHE A 117 3.80 -0.37 -13.87
N VAL A 118 3.87 -1.30 -12.92
CA VAL A 118 4.35 -2.67 -13.11
C VAL A 118 3.33 -3.61 -12.47
N ASP A 119 2.79 -4.55 -13.23
CA ASP A 119 1.90 -5.57 -12.67
C ASP A 119 2.72 -6.77 -12.18
N LEU A 120 2.52 -7.16 -10.94
CA LEU A 120 3.03 -8.36 -10.28
C LEU A 120 1.85 -9.11 -9.63
N PRO A 121 1.01 -9.82 -10.42
CA PRO A 121 -0.24 -10.40 -9.92
C PRO A 121 -0.01 -11.38 -8.76
N THR A 122 -0.47 -11.02 -7.57
CA THR A 122 -0.48 -11.80 -6.33
C THR A 122 -1.33 -11.08 -5.29
N GLY A 123 -1.39 -11.56 -4.05
CA GLY A 123 -2.06 -10.87 -2.95
C GLY A 123 -1.32 -9.63 -2.46
N HIS A 124 -1.88 -9.02 -1.41
CA HIS A 124 -1.40 -7.75 -0.84
C HIS A 124 0.00 -7.82 -0.20
N TRP A 125 0.53 -9.01 0.02
CA TRP A 125 1.85 -9.23 0.63
C TRP A 125 2.82 -9.94 -0.32
N PRO A 126 3.26 -9.28 -1.42
CA PRO A 126 4.17 -9.87 -2.41
C PRO A 126 5.53 -10.27 -1.83
N MET A 127 5.95 -9.65 -0.72
CA MET A 127 7.18 -10.01 0.00
C MET A 127 7.12 -11.42 0.61
N TRP A 128 5.93 -11.98 0.79
CA TRP A 128 5.70 -13.34 1.27
C TRP A 128 5.35 -14.32 0.14
N SER A 129 4.51 -13.88 -0.81
CA SER A 129 4.01 -14.75 -1.88
C SER A 129 4.96 -14.84 -3.08
N ARG A 130 5.64 -13.74 -3.43
CA ARG A 130 6.54 -13.63 -4.60
C ARG A 130 7.81 -12.82 -4.31
N PRO A 131 8.63 -13.21 -3.30
CA PRO A 131 9.75 -12.38 -2.82
C PRO A 131 10.82 -12.12 -3.89
N ILE A 132 11.12 -13.09 -4.73
CA ILE A 132 12.16 -12.97 -5.79
C ILE A 132 11.67 -12.01 -6.88
N ASP A 133 10.46 -12.21 -7.38
CA ASP A 133 9.89 -11.37 -8.44
C ASP A 133 9.70 -9.91 -7.95
N LEU A 134 9.32 -9.74 -6.68
CA LEU A 134 9.24 -8.40 -6.08
C LEU A 134 10.62 -7.75 -6.00
N ALA A 135 11.65 -8.48 -5.57
CA ALA A 135 13.02 -7.97 -5.50
C ALA A 135 13.53 -7.54 -6.89
N ASP A 136 13.24 -8.31 -7.92
CA ASP A 136 13.59 -8.00 -9.31
C ASP A 136 12.86 -6.75 -9.80
N ALA A 137 11.55 -6.64 -9.54
CA ALA A 137 10.75 -5.47 -9.91
C ALA A 137 11.25 -4.18 -9.22
N ILE A 138 11.55 -4.25 -7.91
CA ILE A 138 12.12 -3.12 -7.16
C ILE A 138 13.51 -2.76 -7.72
N SER A 139 14.35 -3.74 -7.99
CA SER A 139 15.69 -3.52 -8.51
C SER A 139 15.67 -2.90 -9.91
N ALA A 140 14.72 -3.29 -10.76
CA ALA A 140 14.51 -2.68 -12.07
C ALA A 140 14.06 -1.22 -11.91
N ALA A 141 13.02 -0.97 -11.11
CA ALA A 141 12.50 0.38 -10.87
C ALA A 141 13.52 1.35 -10.26
N ALA A 142 14.47 0.84 -9.46
CA ALA A 142 15.50 1.66 -8.82
C ALA A 142 16.64 2.09 -9.79
N ARG A 143 16.77 1.43 -10.95
CA ARG A 143 17.77 1.77 -11.98
C ARG A 143 17.31 2.84 -12.95
N ASP A 144 15.99 2.99 -13.13
CA ASP A 144 15.35 4.00 -14.01
C ASP A 144 15.29 5.40 -13.32
#